data_9d833c66f67664240181d8720ff89f68
#
_entry.id   9d833c66f67664240181d8720ff89f68
#
_cell.length_a   1.000
_cell.length_b   1.000
_cell.length_c   1.000
_cell.angle_alpha   90.00
_cell.angle_beta   90.00
_cell.angle_gamma   90.00
#
_symmetry.space_group_name_H-M   'P 1'
#
loop_
_entity.id
_entity.type
_entity.pdbx_description
1 polymer ?
#
loop_
_entity_poly.entity_id
_entity_poly.type
_entity_poly.pdbx_seq_one_letter_code
_entity_poly.pdbx_strand_id
1 'polypeptide(L)'
;MSGTGTIGAVRKSPCVRSLLVIAGVGLLAGGCSSQLGSAQALLTAAQAPSFAEATKPPIEDSRTELQKATEYWGKAYAKDPRDAKTAINYAKNLKALGEKQQALAVLQQTSVYHGTNRALNAEYGRLALEFDQVSLAQKLLEQADDPANPDWRVISARGTVLAKQGIYKDAIAFYQRALTLSPNEASILNNLALAHAMLGEADKAEPLLKRAAAAGGNDARVSQNLSLVLGLQGKYDEAKVAAGRDLPADKAAANVDYVRSIVNLEPKPLMTGAVDKPQDKSASSDEAASGWTTKVAVGKAAR
;
A
#
# COMPACT_ATOMS: atom_id res chain seq x y z
N MET A 1 -16.65 -43.47 -33.96
CA MET A 1 -17.65 -42.39 -34.07
C MET A 1 -17.05 -41.21 -33.33
N SER A 2 -16.31 -40.45 -33.88
CA SER A 2 -16.34 -39.15 -34.56
C SER A 2 -17.16 -38.10 -33.80
N GLY A 3 -16.50 -37.12 -33.24
CA GLY A 3 -17.07 -35.94 -32.68
C GLY A 3 -16.02 -34.85 -32.50
N THR A 4 -15.85 -34.06 -33.56
CA THR A 4 -15.03 -32.85 -33.67
C THR A 4 -15.73 -31.68 -32.97
N GLY A 5 -15.01 -30.85 -32.22
CA GLY A 5 -15.55 -29.61 -31.64
C GLY A 5 -14.49 -28.55 -31.43
N THR A 6 -14.37 -27.74 -32.31
CA THR A 6 -14.23 -26.27 -32.47
C THR A 6 -13.34 -25.50 -31.49
N ILE A 7 -12.24 -25.00 -32.03
CA ILE A 7 -11.29 -24.04 -31.45
C ILE A 7 -11.90 -22.63 -31.59
N GLY A 8 -12.10 -21.97 -30.46
CA GLY A 8 -12.56 -20.58 -30.36
C GLY A 8 -11.40 -19.58 -30.55
N ALA A 9 -11.58 -18.66 -31.47
CA ALA A 9 -10.63 -17.69 -31.97
C ALA A 9 -10.24 -16.62 -30.95
N VAL A 10 -8.93 -16.38 -30.83
CA VAL A 10 -8.30 -15.25 -30.15
C VAL A 10 -8.50 -13.98 -30.96
N ARG A 11 -9.17 -12.99 -30.42
CA ARG A 11 -9.30 -11.65 -30.99
C ARG A 11 -8.02 -10.84 -30.72
N LYS A 12 -7.30 -10.50 -31.81
CA LYS A 12 -6.21 -9.53 -31.83
C LYS A 12 -6.80 -8.13 -31.95
N SER A 13 -6.45 -7.21 -31.07
CA SER A 13 -6.74 -5.78 -31.20
C SER A 13 -5.72 -5.09 -32.09
N PRO A 14 -6.11 -4.12 -32.96
CA PRO A 14 -5.19 -3.48 -33.86
C PRO A 14 -4.44 -2.31 -33.24
N CYS A 15 -3.13 -2.24 -33.52
CA CYS A 15 -2.27 -1.08 -33.34
C CYS A 15 -2.76 0.12 -34.14
N VAL A 16 -3.00 1.24 -33.48
CA VAL A 16 -3.20 2.54 -34.13
C VAL A 16 -1.84 3.17 -34.38
N ARG A 17 -1.44 3.23 -35.65
CA ARG A 17 -0.31 4.03 -36.14
C ARG A 17 -0.79 5.46 -36.32
N SER A 18 -0.21 6.43 -35.62
CA SER A 18 -0.39 7.85 -35.86
C SER A 18 0.56 8.30 -36.98
N LEU A 19 -0.02 8.78 -38.04
CA LEU A 19 0.62 9.42 -39.20
C LEU A 19 1.03 10.86 -38.83
N LEU A 20 2.30 11.18 -39.10
CA LEU A 20 2.84 12.53 -39.17
C LEU A 20 2.49 13.12 -40.51
N VAL A 21 1.80 14.26 -40.52
CA VAL A 21 1.61 15.08 -41.72
C VAL A 21 2.53 16.28 -41.64
N ILE A 22 3.46 16.35 -42.60
CA ILE A 22 4.28 17.51 -42.90
C ILE A 22 3.66 18.19 -44.13
N ALA A 23 3.28 19.43 -44.03
CA ALA A 23 3.06 20.38 -45.11
C ALA A 23 3.16 21.77 -44.52
N GLY A 24 3.73 22.71 -45.13
CA GLY A 24 4.08 23.03 -46.48
C GLY A 24 4.79 24.39 -46.56
N VAL A 25 5.38 24.53 -47.65
CA VAL A 25 6.19 25.58 -48.22
C VAL A 25 5.45 26.93 -48.29
N GLY A 26 6.17 28.00 -48.01
CA GLY A 26 5.76 29.38 -48.30
C GLY A 26 6.93 30.21 -48.79
N LEU A 27 7.12 30.25 -50.11
CA LEU A 27 7.96 31.21 -50.82
C LEU A 27 7.24 32.54 -50.90
N LEU A 28 7.89 33.65 -50.56
CA LEU A 28 7.59 34.95 -51.15
C LEU A 28 8.92 35.67 -51.47
N ALA A 29 9.01 35.91 -52.77
CA ALA A 29 10.06 36.74 -53.40
C ALA A 29 9.67 38.21 -53.31
N GLY A 30 10.67 39.08 -53.33
CA GLY A 30 10.44 40.49 -53.63
C GLY A 30 11.57 41.40 -53.23
N GLY A 31 12.27 41.96 -54.23
CA GLY A 31 12.85 43.30 -54.11
C GLY A 31 14.32 43.45 -54.50
N CYS A 32 14.54 43.74 -55.76
CA CYS A 32 15.81 44.27 -56.30
C CYS A 32 16.17 45.62 -55.70
N SER A 33 17.44 45.85 -55.47
CA SER A 33 18.10 47.09 -55.94
C SER A 33 19.65 46.92 -55.98
N SER A 34 20.13 47.22 -57.14
CA SER A 34 21.51 47.25 -57.58
C SER A 34 22.36 48.33 -56.89
N GLN A 35 23.58 48.03 -56.52
CA GLN A 35 24.71 48.97 -56.71
C GLN A 35 26.01 48.20 -56.92
N LEU A 36 26.61 48.49 -58.10
CA LEU A 36 27.96 48.10 -58.46
C LEU A 36 28.96 48.90 -57.64
N GLY A 37 29.96 48.26 -57.09
CA GLY A 37 31.12 48.86 -56.48
C GLY A 37 32.29 47.88 -56.41
N SER A 38 33.13 47.96 -57.46
CA SER A 38 34.56 47.64 -57.60
C SER A 38 35.19 46.52 -56.77
N ALA A 39 35.70 45.61 -57.53
CA ALA A 39 36.72 44.62 -57.19
C ALA A 39 37.99 45.27 -56.65
N GLN A 40 38.56 44.61 -55.71
CA GLN A 40 39.95 44.31 -55.41
C GLN A 40 40.18 44.16 -53.90
N ALA A 41 40.53 43.03 -53.50
CA ALA A 41 41.63 42.81 -52.62
C ALA A 41 41.62 41.43 -51.95
N LEU A 42 42.64 40.72 -52.31
CA LEU A 42 43.46 39.92 -51.39
C LEU A 42 42.89 38.63 -50.81
N LEU A 43 43.37 37.59 -51.41
CA LEU A 43 43.61 36.26 -50.82
C LEU A 43 44.22 36.42 -49.40
N THR A 44 43.41 36.30 -48.42
CA THR A 44 43.82 35.93 -47.04
C THR A 44 43.23 34.55 -46.74
N ALA A 45 44.12 33.66 -46.37
CA ALA A 45 43.88 32.27 -46.08
C ALA A 45 42.65 32.09 -45.20
N ALA A 46 41.65 31.35 -45.68
CA ALA A 46 40.56 30.87 -44.92
C ALA A 46 41.11 29.83 -43.92
N GLN A 47 41.34 30.22 -42.68
CA GLN A 47 41.36 29.30 -41.57
C GLN A 47 39.94 28.82 -41.37
N ALA A 48 39.71 27.57 -41.73
CA ALA A 48 38.48 26.88 -41.38
C ALA A 48 38.31 26.97 -39.87
N PRO A 49 37.11 27.37 -39.36
CA PRO A 49 36.83 27.23 -37.94
C PRO A 49 36.91 25.73 -37.62
N SER A 50 37.86 25.35 -36.75
CA SER A 50 37.82 24.03 -36.16
C SER A 50 36.46 23.90 -35.47
N PHE A 51 35.64 22.97 -35.96
CA PHE A 51 34.46 22.54 -35.22
C PHE A 51 35.00 22.04 -33.88
N ALA A 52 35.03 22.91 -32.87
CA ALA A 52 35.09 22.47 -31.51
C ALA A 52 33.94 21.52 -31.32
N GLU A 53 34.28 20.25 -31.17
CA GLU A 53 33.36 19.19 -30.80
C GLU A 53 32.59 19.72 -29.59
N ALA A 54 31.34 20.12 -29.81
CA ALA A 54 30.48 20.60 -28.74
C ALA A 54 30.31 19.38 -27.80
N THR A 55 31.12 19.38 -26.76
CA THR A 55 30.98 18.45 -25.66
C THR A 55 29.55 18.59 -25.17
N LYS A 56 28.73 17.59 -25.53
CA LYS A 56 27.37 17.48 -25.08
C LYS A 56 27.38 17.68 -23.56
N PRO A 57 26.65 18.67 -23.03
CA PRO A 57 26.65 18.86 -21.58
C PRO A 57 26.35 17.53 -20.91
N PRO A 58 26.99 17.19 -19.79
CA PRO A 58 26.72 15.97 -19.08
C PRO A 58 25.21 15.91 -18.86
N ILE A 59 24.58 14.81 -19.28
CA ILE A 59 23.16 14.59 -19.01
C ILE A 59 23.05 14.54 -17.50
N GLU A 60 22.56 15.62 -16.91
CA GLU A 60 22.35 15.70 -15.48
C GLU A 60 21.40 14.57 -15.09
N ASP A 61 21.86 13.68 -14.22
CA ASP A 61 21.12 12.50 -13.81
C ASP A 61 19.93 12.95 -12.95
N SER A 62 18.77 13.11 -13.58
CA SER A 62 17.53 13.59 -12.96
C SER A 62 16.89 12.59 -11.97
N ARG A 63 17.48 11.40 -11.80
CA ARG A 63 16.98 10.40 -10.86
C ARG A 63 17.14 10.87 -9.42
N THR A 64 16.15 10.58 -8.61
CA THR A 64 16.21 10.83 -7.16
C THR A 64 17.27 9.94 -6.50
N GLU A 65 17.78 10.36 -5.34
CA GLU A 65 18.74 9.55 -4.57
C GLU A 65 18.16 8.18 -4.21
N LEU A 66 16.85 8.10 -3.96
CA LEU A 66 16.17 6.83 -3.71
C LEU A 66 16.18 5.92 -4.94
N GLN A 67 15.99 6.48 -6.14
CA GLN A 67 16.07 5.70 -7.39
C GLN A 67 17.49 5.20 -7.65
N LYS A 68 18.50 6.02 -7.42
CA LYS A 68 19.93 5.63 -7.53
C LYS A 68 20.28 4.52 -6.54
N ALA A 69 19.83 4.65 -5.28
CA ALA A 69 20.04 3.63 -4.26
C ALA A 69 19.34 2.32 -4.61
N THR A 70 18.10 2.40 -5.15
CA THR A 70 17.36 1.23 -5.58
C THR A 70 18.05 0.49 -6.73
N GLU A 71 18.55 1.23 -7.71
CA GLU A 71 19.33 0.66 -8.81
C GLU A 71 20.62 0.00 -8.33
N TYR A 72 21.35 0.66 -7.42
CA TYR A 72 22.57 0.11 -6.82
C TYR A 72 22.31 -1.22 -6.14
N TRP A 73 21.32 -1.27 -5.24
CA TRP A 73 20.97 -2.50 -4.53
C TRP A 73 20.36 -3.56 -5.45
N GLY A 74 19.62 -3.16 -6.48
CA GLY A 74 19.10 -4.06 -7.50
C GLY A 74 20.20 -4.74 -8.30
N LYS A 75 21.23 -4.00 -8.72
CA LYS A 75 22.41 -4.56 -9.39
C LYS A 75 23.21 -5.49 -8.47
N ALA A 76 23.33 -5.14 -7.18
CA ALA A 76 24.00 -5.99 -6.20
C ALA A 76 23.20 -7.31 -5.97
N TYR A 77 21.88 -7.23 -5.83
CA TYR A 77 20.99 -8.37 -5.70
C TYR A 77 21.04 -9.29 -6.92
N ALA A 78 21.07 -8.71 -8.13
CA ALA A 78 21.18 -9.51 -9.37
C ALA A 78 22.48 -10.32 -9.46
N LYS A 79 23.58 -9.85 -8.82
CA LYS A 79 24.86 -10.58 -8.76
C LYS A 79 24.81 -11.73 -7.76
N ASP A 80 24.17 -11.52 -6.62
CA ASP A 80 24.01 -12.56 -5.59
C ASP A 80 22.63 -12.45 -4.93
N PRO A 81 21.60 -13.13 -5.49
CA PRO A 81 20.26 -13.16 -4.91
C PRO A 81 20.17 -13.90 -3.57
N ARG A 82 21.26 -14.58 -3.15
CA ARG A 82 21.30 -15.28 -1.87
C ARG A 82 21.80 -14.42 -0.72
N ASP A 83 22.44 -13.27 -1.00
CA ASP A 83 22.88 -12.39 0.08
C ASP A 83 21.71 -11.70 0.77
N ALA A 84 21.46 -12.11 2.02
CA ALA A 84 20.33 -11.60 2.82
C ALA A 84 20.44 -10.08 3.07
N LYS A 85 21.65 -9.55 3.28
CA LYS A 85 21.85 -8.10 3.52
C LYS A 85 21.48 -7.27 2.29
N THR A 86 21.93 -7.70 1.13
CA THR A 86 21.61 -7.04 -0.15
C THR A 86 20.11 -7.11 -0.44
N ALA A 87 19.49 -8.28 -0.25
CA ALA A 87 18.05 -8.45 -0.44
C ALA A 87 17.23 -7.55 0.48
N ILE A 88 17.58 -7.45 1.76
CA ILE A 88 16.92 -6.58 2.73
C ILE A 88 17.02 -5.12 2.29
N ASN A 89 18.20 -4.64 1.90
CA ASN A 89 18.40 -3.26 1.47
C ASN A 89 17.65 -2.97 0.17
N TYR A 90 17.68 -3.88 -0.80
CA TYR A 90 16.92 -3.73 -2.03
C TYR A 90 15.42 -3.66 -1.76
N ALA A 91 14.88 -4.58 -0.95
CA ALA A 91 13.47 -4.58 -0.59
C ALA A 91 13.04 -3.30 0.16
N LYS A 92 13.88 -2.76 1.06
CA LYS A 92 13.59 -1.49 1.74
C LYS A 92 13.49 -0.32 0.77
N ASN A 93 14.39 -0.24 -0.21
CA ASN A 93 14.36 0.82 -1.23
C ASN A 93 13.15 0.66 -2.17
N LEU A 94 12.86 -0.55 -2.63
CA LEU A 94 11.65 -0.86 -3.42
C LEU A 94 10.38 -0.44 -2.67
N LYS A 95 10.28 -0.78 -1.39
CA LYS A 95 9.15 -0.39 -0.54
C LYS A 95 9.02 1.14 -0.45
N ALA A 96 10.13 1.86 -0.31
CA ALA A 96 10.14 3.32 -0.26
C ALA A 96 9.70 3.96 -1.59
N LEU A 97 9.95 3.30 -2.73
CA LEU A 97 9.44 3.69 -4.06
C LEU A 97 7.97 3.31 -4.28
N GLY A 98 7.34 2.57 -3.35
CA GLY A 98 5.98 2.06 -3.53
C GLY A 98 5.91 0.69 -4.20
N GLU A 99 7.03 0.14 -4.66
CA GLU A 99 7.17 -1.16 -5.35
C GLU A 99 7.08 -2.34 -4.37
N LYS A 100 6.02 -2.35 -3.54
CA LYS A 100 5.88 -3.27 -2.40
C LYS A 100 5.80 -4.74 -2.84
N GLN A 101 5.16 -5.02 -3.97
CA GLN A 101 5.04 -6.40 -4.49
C GLN A 101 6.41 -6.98 -4.88
N GLN A 102 7.24 -6.16 -5.54
CA GLN A 102 8.59 -6.56 -5.91
C GLN A 102 9.47 -6.74 -4.66
N ALA A 103 9.35 -5.84 -3.67
CA ALA A 103 10.02 -5.99 -2.38
C ALA A 103 9.65 -7.32 -1.69
N LEU A 104 8.36 -7.69 -1.71
CA LEU A 104 7.88 -8.96 -1.14
C LEU A 104 8.51 -10.16 -1.86
N ALA A 105 8.54 -10.15 -3.19
CA ALA A 105 9.13 -11.21 -4.00
C ALA A 105 10.63 -11.39 -3.72
N VAL A 106 11.39 -10.31 -3.60
CA VAL A 106 12.82 -10.32 -3.25
C VAL A 106 13.04 -10.99 -1.88
N LEU A 107 12.27 -10.58 -0.86
CA LEU A 107 12.40 -11.17 0.49
C LEU A 107 11.98 -12.64 0.51
N GLN A 108 10.90 -12.98 -0.18
CA GLN A 108 10.42 -14.35 -0.32
C GLN A 108 11.47 -15.25 -0.98
N GLN A 109 12.05 -14.84 -2.10
CA GLN A 109 13.06 -15.60 -2.82
C GLN A 109 14.30 -15.86 -1.93
N THR A 110 14.78 -14.81 -1.26
CA THR A 110 15.97 -14.92 -0.40
C THR A 110 15.70 -15.76 0.85
N SER A 111 14.48 -15.74 1.39
CA SER A 111 14.11 -16.49 2.60
C SER A 111 14.24 -18.01 2.43
N VAL A 112 14.18 -18.51 1.21
CA VAL A 112 14.40 -19.94 0.90
C VAL A 112 15.79 -20.41 1.37
N TYR A 113 16.78 -19.53 1.33
CA TYR A 113 18.17 -19.83 1.71
C TYR A 113 18.49 -19.45 3.16
N HIS A 114 17.66 -18.60 3.79
CA HIS A 114 17.97 -17.95 5.08
C HIS A 114 16.79 -18.01 6.06
N GLY A 115 16.14 -19.16 6.19
CA GLY A 115 14.94 -19.32 7.01
C GLY A 115 15.09 -18.92 8.50
N THR A 116 16.32 -18.87 9.03
CA THR A 116 16.61 -18.46 10.43
C THR A 116 17.21 -17.07 10.56
N ASN A 117 17.37 -16.33 9.46
CA ASN A 117 17.92 -14.98 9.50
C ASN A 117 16.88 -14.00 10.07
N ARG A 118 17.10 -13.57 11.33
CA ARG A 118 16.16 -12.70 12.05
C ARG A 118 15.88 -11.38 11.34
N ALA A 119 16.91 -10.74 10.78
CA ALA A 119 16.75 -9.46 10.08
C ALA A 119 15.90 -9.60 8.81
N LEU A 120 16.11 -10.68 8.04
CA LEU A 120 15.31 -10.99 6.86
C LEU A 120 13.85 -11.31 7.25
N ASN A 121 13.68 -12.16 8.27
CA ASN A 121 12.34 -12.53 8.76
C ASN A 121 11.57 -11.30 9.32
N ALA A 122 12.27 -10.36 9.97
CA ALA A 122 11.67 -9.12 10.44
C ALA A 122 11.12 -8.27 9.28
N GLU A 123 11.90 -8.04 8.24
CA GLU A 123 11.47 -7.25 7.08
C GLU A 123 10.38 -7.96 6.28
N TYR A 124 10.55 -9.26 6.05
CA TYR A 124 9.57 -10.07 5.33
C TYR A 124 8.25 -10.16 6.09
N GLY A 125 8.27 -10.44 7.40
CA GLY A 125 7.08 -10.53 8.23
C GLY A 125 6.31 -9.22 8.30
N ARG A 126 7.01 -8.08 8.42
CA ARG A 126 6.36 -6.75 8.41
C ARG A 126 5.73 -6.44 7.05
N LEU A 127 6.40 -6.79 5.96
CA LEU A 127 5.85 -6.57 4.62
C LEU A 127 4.68 -7.53 4.34
N ALA A 128 4.75 -8.77 4.79
CA ALA A 128 3.65 -9.74 4.69
C ALA A 128 2.37 -9.25 5.38
N LEU A 129 2.48 -8.51 6.52
CA LEU A 129 1.34 -7.86 7.16
C LEU A 129 0.67 -6.80 6.28
N GLU A 130 1.44 -6.05 5.48
CA GLU A 130 0.90 -5.05 4.56
C GLU A 130 0.09 -5.70 3.41
N PHE A 131 0.36 -6.98 3.11
CA PHE A 131 -0.37 -7.80 2.15
C PHE A 131 -1.40 -8.73 2.80
N ASP A 132 -1.73 -8.49 4.05
CA ASP A 132 -2.69 -9.28 4.84
C ASP A 132 -2.36 -10.77 4.98
N GLN A 133 -1.10 -11.14 4.78
CA GLN A 133 -0.60 -12.51 4.94
C GLN A 133 -0.33 -12.81 6.43
N VAL A 134 -1.38 -12.77 7.25
CA VAL A 134 -1.28 -12.76 8.71
C VAL A 134 -0.56 -14.00 9.26
N SER A 135 -0.90 -15.20 8.80
CA SER A 135 -0.27 -16.45 9.27
C SER A 135 1.22 -16.53 8.91
N LEU A 136 1.60 -16.07 7.71
CA LEU A 136 3.01 -16.00 7.31
C LEU A 136 3.77 -14.98 8.16
N ALA A 137 3.18 -13.78 8.34
CA ALA A 137 3.77 -12.73 9.17
C ALA A 137 3.97 -13.19 10.61
N GLN A 138 3.01 -13.90 11.20
CA GLN A 138 3.12 -14.47 12.53
C GLN A 138 4.38 -15.34 12.64
N LYS A 139 4.53 -16.35 11.78
CA LYS A 139 5.67 -17.26 11.78
C LYS A 139 7.00 -16.53 11.65
N LEU A 140 7.09 -15.59 10.70
CA LEU A 140 8.33 -14.86 10.43
C LEU A 140 8.72 -13.93 11.57
N LEU A 141 7.75 -13.22 12.17
CA LEU A 141 7.98 -12.28 13.26
C LEU A 141 8.28 -13.00 14.58
N GLU A 142 7.73 -14.19 14.81
CA GLU A 142 8.12 -15.05 15.93
C GLU A 142 9.59 -15.48 15.83
N GLN A 143 10.04 -15.85 14.63
CA GLN A 143 11.45 -16.20 14.38
C GLN A 143 12.39 -14.99 14.45
N ALA A 144 11.87 -13.78 14.16
CA ALA A 144 12.63 -12.55 14.20
C ALA A 144 12.79 -11.98 15.60
N ASP A 145 11.88 -12.28 16.53
CA ASP A 145 11.90 -11.75 17.90
C ASP A 145 13.09 -12.29 18.67
N ASP A 146 13.92 -11.37 19.17
CA ASP A 146 15.10 -11.71 19.98
C ASP A 146 14.96 -11.06 21.36
N PRO A 147 14.64 -11.85 22.40
CA PRO A 147 14.54 -11.32 23.75
C PRO A 147 15.84 -10.71 24.28
N ALA A 148 17.00 -11.16 23.79
CA ALA A 148 18.31 -10.63 24.19
C ALA A 148 18.63 -9.30 23.49
N ASN A 149 18.05 -9.06 22.31
CA ASN A 149 18.25 -7.82 21.55
C ASN A 149 16.90 -7.38 20.94
N PRO A 150 15.98 -6.86 21.77
CA PRO A 150 14.61 -6.60 21.34
C PRO A 150 14.50 -5.42 20.35
N ASP A 151 13.83 -5.65 19.23
CA ASP A 151 13.49 -4.61 18.25
C ASP A 151 11.99 -4.22 18.41
N TRP A 152 11.73 -2.98 18.74
CA TRP A 152 10.37 -2.47 18.89
C TRP A 152 9.52 -2.65 17.62
N ARG A 153 10.13 -2.64 16.44
CA ARG A 153 9.44 -2.84 15.17
C ARG A 153 8.89 -4.25 15.03
N VAL A 154 9.68 -5.24 15.44
CA VAL A 154 9.26 -6.65 15.46
C VAL A 154 8.17 -6.86 16.50
N ILE A 155 8.37 -6.33 17.70
CA ILE A 155 7.40 -6.46 18.80
C ILE A 155 6.07 -5.81 18.43
N SER A 156 6.08 -4.58 17.89
CA SER A 156 4.88 -3.89 17.43
C SER A 156 4.18 -4.65 16.29
N ALA A 157 4.95 -5.21 15.35
CA ALA A 157 4.40 -6.01 14.26
C ALA A 157 3.73 -7.30 14.77
N ARG A 158 4.27 -7.96 15.79
CA ARG A 158 3.62 -9.09 16.47
C ARG A 158 2.30 -8.67 17.12
N GLY A 159 2.26 -7.50 17.76
CA GLY A 159 1.02 -6.89 18.25
C GLY A 159 0.00 -6.70 17.12
N THR A 160 0.46 -6.26 15.95
CA THR A 160 -0.43 -6.09 14.78
C THR A 160 -0.97 -7.43 14.24
N VAL A 161 -0.18 -8.51 14.27
CA VAL A 161 -0.66 -9.87 13.98
C VAL A 161 -1.84 -10.24 14.89
N LEU A 162 -1.65 -10.08 16.21
CA LEU A 162 -2.69 -10.40 17.19
C LEU A 162 -3.94 -9.53 17.02
N ALA A 163 -3.77 -8.24 16.75
CA ALA A 163 -4.89 -7.34 16.48
C ALA A 163 -5.68 -7.75 15.23
N LYS A 164 -5.00 -8.17 14.16
CA LYS A 164 -5.66 -8.69 12.95
C LYS A 164 -6.39 -10.03 13.19
N GLN A 165 -5.98 -10.78 14.19
CA GLN A 165 -6.67 -12.00 14.64
C GLN A 165 -7.80 -11.72 15.63
N GLY A 166 -8.06 -10.46 16.00
CA GLY A 166 -9.07 -10.07 16.97
C GLY A 166 -8.64 -10.25 18.45
N ILE A 167 -7.37 -10.60 18.69
CA ILE A 167 -6.82 -10.85 20.04
C ILE A 167 -6.27 -9.53 20.61
N TYR A 168 -7.17 -8.56 20.80
CA TYR A 168 -6.78 -7.18 21.13
C TYR A 168 -6.09 -7.03 22.49
N LYS A 169 -6.47 -7.82 23.51
CA LYS A 169 -5.85 -7.76 24.86
C LYS A 169 -4.36 -8.08 24.79
N ASP A 170 -3.99 -9.11 24.06
CA ASP A 170 -2.60 -9.51 23.93
C ASP A 170 -1.85 -8.54 23.01
N ALA A 171 -2.50 -8.03 21.95
CA ALA A 171 -1.93 -7.00 21.09
C ALA A 171 -1.53 -5.75 21.90
N ILE A 172 -2.37 -5.32 22.85
CA ILE A 172 -2.08 -4.19 23.75
C ILE A 172 -0.78 -4.43 24.51
N ALA A 173 -0.58 -5.63 25.09
CA ALA A 173 0.65 -5.95 25.81
C ALA A 173 1.90 -5.85 24.94
N PHE A 174 1.82 -6.31 23.67
CA PHE A 174 2.91 -6.17 22.71
C PHE A 174 3.19 -4.70 22.35
N TYR A 175 2.16 -3.90 22.12
CA TYR A 175 2.34 -2.47 21.82
C TYR A 175 2.91 -1.71 23.01
N GLN A 176 2.46 -2.00 24.22
CA GLN A 176 3.02 -1.43 25.44
C GLN A 176 4.51 -1.77 25.59
N ARG A 177 4.87 -3.04 25.39
CA ARG A 177 6.27 -3.46 25.38
C ARG A 177 7.08 -2.73 24.28
N ALA A 178 6.54 -2.55 23.09
CA ALA A 178 7.21 -1.79 22.03
C ALA A 178 7.42 -0.32 22.42
N LEU A 179 6.46 0.29 23.13
CA LEU A 179 6.56 1.67 23.63
C LEU A 179 7.61 1.84 24.74
N THR A 180 7.98 0.79 25.49
CA THR A 180 9.12 0.89 26.42
C THR A 180 10.44 1.11 25.70
N LEU A 181 10.56 0.63 24.46
CA LEU A 181 11.75 0.78 23.63
C LEU A 181 11.70 2.04 22.74
N SER A 182 10.51 2.48 22.36
CA SER A 182 10.29 3.68 21.53
C SER A 182 9.04 4.44 22.03
N PRO A 183 9.16 5.27 23.07
CA PRO A 183 8.01 5.82 23.81
C PRO A 183 7.08 6.74 23.00
N ASN A 184 7.61 7.39 21.97
CA ASN A 184 6.87 8.38 21.18
C ASN A 184 6.71 7.95 19.70
N GLU A 185 6.79 6.67 19.42
CA GLU A 185 6.57 6.16 18.08
C GLU A 185 5.07 6.25 17.73
N ALA A 186 4.75 7.16 16.79
CA ALA A 186 3.36 7.47 16.42
C ALA A 186 2.60 6.24 15.91
N SER A 187 3.27 5.36 15.17
CA SER A 187 2.67 4.14 14.62
C SER A 187 2.25 3.16 15.72
N ILE A 188 3.04 3.03 16.77
CA ILE A 188 2.71 2.15 17.92
C ILE A 188 1.56 2.76 18.72
N LEU A 189 1.62 4.06 19.01
CA LEU A 189 0.56 4.77 19.73
C LEU A 189 -0.78 4.66 19.03
N ASN A 190 -0.78 4.82 17.69
CA ASN A 190 -1.97 4.65 16.86
C ASN A 190 -2.54 3.23 16.93
N ASN A 191 -1.69 2.21 16.81
CA ASN A 191 -2.14 0.82 16.84
C ASN A 191 -2.63 0.40 18.22
N LEU A 192 -1.97 0.87 19.29
CA LEU A 192 -2.42 0.67 20.67
C LEU A 192 -3.80 1.30 20.90
N ALA A 193 -4.00 2.52 20.41
CA ALA A 193 -5.28 3.21 20.51
C ALA A 193 -6.39 2.45 19.80
N LEU A 194 -6.14 1.97 18.58
CA LEU A 194 -7.11 1.15 17.85
C LEU A 194 -7.44 -0.14 18.60
N ALA A 195 -6.45 -0.81 19.19
CA ALA A 195 -6.71 -2.01 19.96
C ALA A 195 -7.60 -1.72 21.20
N HIS A 196 -7.41 -0.57 21.89
CA HIS A 196 -8.32 -0.13 22.96
C HIS A 196 -9.72 0.20 22.42
N ALA A 197 -9.82 0.92 21.28
CA ALA A 197 -11.10 1.24 20.68
C ALA A 197 -11.90 -0.02 20.29
N MET A 198 -11.22 -1.05 19.76
CA MET A 198 -11.84 -2.35 19.43
C MET A 198 -12.33 -3.13 20.66
N LEU A 199 -11.84 -2.82 21.84
CA LEU A 199 -12.36 -3.34 23.13
C LEU A 199 -13.46 -2.45 23.72
N GLY A 200 -13.90 -1.40 23.00
CA GLY A 200 -14.88 -0.43 23.53
C GLY A 200 -14.29 0.60 24.51
N GLU A 201 -12.96 0.65 24.64
CA GLU A 201 -12.24 1.53 25.56
C GLU A 201 -11.83 2.84 24.87
N ALA A 202 -12.81 3.54 24.28
CA ALA A 202 -12.55 4.77 23.50
C ALA A 202 -11.87 5.87 24.34
N ASP A 203 -12.15 5.92 25.66
CA ASP A 203 -11.53 6.87 26.59
C ASP A 203 -10.02 6.66 26.76
N LYS A 204 -9.54 5.42 26.60
CA LYS A 204 -8.10 5.10 26.62
C LYS A 204 -7.47 5.36 25.24
N ALA A 205 -8.24 5.23 24.16
CA ALA A 205 -7.76 5.40 22.79
C ALA A 205 -7.48 6.88 22.45
N GLU A 206 -8.34 7.79 22.87
CA GLU A 206 -8.25 9.22 22.55
C GLU A 206 -6.89 9.84 22.94
N PRO A 207 -6.42 9.75 24.20
CA PRO A 207 -5.15 10.36 24.60
C PRO A 207 -3.95 9.76 23.83
N LEU A 208 -3.99 8.48 23.49
CA LEU A 208 -2.96 7.83 22.69
C LEU A 208 -2.89 8.39 21.27
N LEU A 209 -4.05 8.61 20.61
CA LEU A 209 -4.10 9.21 19.29
C LEU A 209 -3.68 10.70 19.30
N LYS A 210 -4.04 11.45 20.35
CA LYS A 210 -3.55 12.82 20.53
C LYS A 210 -2.02 12.85 20.67
N ARG A 211 -1.44 11.90 21.43
CA ARG A 211 0.01 11.74 21.51
C ARG A 211 0.64 11.33 20.18
N ALA A 212 0.01 10.40 19.43
CA ALA A 212 0.48 10.01 18.13
C ALA A 212 0.54 11.20 17.15
N ALA A 213 -0.50 12.03 17.16
CA ALA A 213 -0.56 13.25 16.35
C ALA A 213 0.53 14.26 16.73
N ALA A 214 0.83 14.42 18.03
CA ALA A 214 1.87 15.31 18.53
C ALA A 214 3.29 14.80 18.24
N ALA A 215 3.48 13.50 18.12
CA ALA A 215 4.79 12.86 17.87
C ALA A 215 5.28 12.98 16.41
N GLY A 216 4.67 13.79 15.58
CA GLY A 216 5.04 14.04 14.20
C GLY A 216 4.15 13.31 13.19
N GLY A 217 3.02 12.83 13.65
CA GLY A 217 2.04 12.15 12.80
C GLY A 217 1.16 13.12 12.03
N ASN A 218 1.68 13.78 10.98
CA ASN A 218 0.83 14.27 9.88
C ASN A 218 0.35 13.08 9.04
N ASP A 219 0.20 11.91 9.67
CA ASP A 219 -0.33 10.72 9.03
C ASP A 219 -1.85 10.80 9.07
N ALA A 220 -2.46 10.89 7.90
CA ALA A 220 -3.91 10.91 7.73
C ALA A 220 -4.62 9.79 8.52
N ARG A 221 -3.96 8.64 8.71
CA ARG A 221 -4.50 7.53 9.52
C ARG A 221 -4.72 7.93 10.98
N VAL A 222 -3.79 8.70 11.56
CA VAL A 222 -3.92 9.14 12.97
C VAL A 222 -5.10 10.08 13.13
N SER A 223 -5.26 11.05 12.21
CA SER A 223 -6.38 12.00 12.23
C SER A 223 -7.73 11.31 12.01
N GLN A 224 -7.78 10.36 11.08
CA GLN A 224 -8.99 9.57 10.80
C GLN A 224 -9.36 8.66 12.00
N ASN A 225 -8.37 8.01 12.60
CA ASN A 225 -8.60 7.18 13.79
C ASN A 225 -9.01 8.01 15.01
N LEU A 226 -8.45 9.21 15.18
CA LEU A 226 -8.87 10.14 16.22
C LEU A 226 -10.33 10.58 15.98
N SER A 227 -10.68 10.91 14.74
CA SER A 227 -12.06 11.24 14.37
C SER A 227 -13.03 10.08 14.69
N LEU A 228 -12.66 8.85 14.33
CA LEU A 228 -13.45 7.67 14.64
C LEU A 228 -13.67 7.52 16.16
N VAL A 229 -12.60 7.58 16.95
CA VAL A 229 -12.66 7.42 18.41
C VAL A 229 -13.50 8.52 19.06
N LEU A 230 -13.35 9.78 18.63
CA LEU A 230 -14.19 10.90 19.10
C LEU A 230 -15.65 10.71 18.72
N GLY A 231 -15.91 10.21 17.51
CA GLY A 231 -17.28 9.87 17.06
C GLY A 231 -17.91 8.76 17.90
N LEU A 232 -17.16 7.71 18.27
CA LEU A 232 -17.62 6.63 19.16
C LEU A 232 -17.96 7.15 20.58
N GLN A 233 -17.31 8.23 21.02
CA GLN A 233 -17.60 8.90 22.30
C GLN A 233 -18.74 9.91 22.20
N GLY A 234 -19.35 10.13 21.02
CA GLY A 234 -20.37 11.13 20.76
C GLY A 234 -19.84 12.58 20.63
N LYS A 235 -18.52 12.77 20.59
CA LYS A 235 -17.85 14.07 20.42
C LYS A 235 -17.80 14.46 18.94
N TYR A 236 -18.95 14.62 18.30
CA TYR A 236 -19.05 14.71 16.83
C TYR A 236 -18.40 15.98 16.26
N ASP A 237 -18.43 17.10 16.95
CA ASP A 237 -17.81 18.35 16.47
C ASP A 237 -16.27 18.24 16.51
N GLU A 238 -15.71 17.68 17.57
CA GLU A 238 -14.27 17.41 17.64
C GLU A 238 -13.86 16.38 16.59
N ALA A 239 -14.70 15.37 16.33
CA ALA A 239 -14.47 14.36 15.30
C ALA A 239 -14.39 14.99 13.90
N LYS A 240 -15.27 15.95 13.58
CA LYS A 240 -15.23 16.72 12.31
C LYS A 240 -13.95 17.52 12.17
N VAL A 241 -13.51 18.18 13.25
CA VAL A 241 -12.24 18.93 13.28
C VAL A 241 -11.05 17.98 13.04
N ALA A 242 -11.04 16.81 13.69
CA ALA A 242 -9.97 15.83 13.50
C ALA A 242 -9.93 15.29 12.05
N ALA A 243 -11.08 14.93 11.48
CA ALA A 243 -11.19 14.45 10.10
C ALA A 243 -10.81 15.54 9.07
N GLY A 244 -11.17 16.80 9.34
CA GLY A 244 -10.92 17.94 8.45
C GLY A 244 -9.45 18.32 8.28
N ARG A 245 -8.54 17.69 9.05
CA ARG A 245 -7.08 17.86 8.84
C ARG A 245 -6.61 17.31 7.50
N ASP A 246 -7.23 16.23 7.04
CA ASP A 246 -6.79 15.47 5.87
C ASP A 246 -7.89 15.30 4.81
N LEU A 247 -9.13 15.64 5.14
CA LEU A 247 -10.29 15.48 4.26
C LEU A 247 -10.96 16.82 3.98
N PRO A 248 -11.55 17.01 2.80
CA PRO A 248 -12.47 18.08 2.53
C PRO A 248 -13.65 18.10 3.53
N ALA A 249 -14.17 19.26 3.85
CA ALA A 249 -15.16 19.44 4.92
C ALA A 249 -16.45 18.59 4.72
N ASP A 250 -16.90 18.43 3.48
CA ASP A 250 -18.03 17.58 3.12
C ASP A 250 -17.77 16.10 3.42
N LYS A 251 -16.56 15.60 3.14
CA LYS A 251 -16.14 14.22 3.42
C LYS A 251 -15.94 13.98 4.90
N ALA A 252 -15.34 14.94 5.60
CA ALA A 252 -15.18 14.88 7.05
C ALA A 252 -16.55 14.81 7.75
N ALA A 253 -17.51 15.64 7.34
CA ALA A 253 -18.88 15.62 7.86
C ALA A 253 -19.56 14.29 7.59
N ALA A 254 -19.53 13.80 6.34
CA ALA A 254 -20.14 12.52 5.95
C ALA A 254 -19.61 11.33 6.75
N ASN A 255 -18.28 11.27 6.98
CA ASN A 255 -17.67 10.21 7.78
C ASN A 255 -18.17 10.25 9.23
N VAL A 256 -18.27 11.43 9.84
CA VAL A 256 -18.74 11.58 11.23
C VAL A 256 -20.24 11.26 11.33
N ASP A 257 -21.04 11.68 10.37
CA ASP A 257 -22.48 11.37 10.34
C ASP A 257 -22.71 9.85 10.16
N TYR A 258 -21.86 9.17 9.40
CA TYR A 258 -21.87 7.70 9.31
C TYR A 258 -21.59 7.06 10.67
N VAL A 259 -20.52 7.48 11.38
CA VAL A 259 -20.20 6.98 12.73
C VAL A 259 -21.37 7.25 13.68
N ARG A 260 -21.96 8.47 13.65
CA ARG A 260 -23.14 8.82 14.46
C ARG A 260 -24.31 7.87 14.18
N SER A 261 -24.56 7.53 12.92
CA SER A 261 -25.64 6.62 12.56
C SER A 261 -25.45 5.21 13.14
N ILE A 262 -24.18 4.74 13.18
CA ILE A 262 -23.85 3.43 13.75
C ILE A 262 -24.00 3.42 15.28
N VAL A 263 -23.51 4.47 15.95
CA VAL A 263 -23.59 4.59 17.41
C VAL A 263 -25.03 4.70 17.90
N ASN A 264 -25.89 5.36 17.12
CA ASN A 264 -27.31 5.58 17.45
C ASN A 264 -28.22 4.44 16.95
N LEU A 265 -27.68 3.40 16.32
CA LEU A 265 -28.46 2.21 16.02
C LEU A 265 -28.83 1.53 17.33
N GLU A 266 -30.12 1.60 17.70
CA GLU A 266 -30.62 0.76 18.79
C GLU A 266 -30.31 -0.72 18.48
N PRO A 267 -29.79 -1.49 19.46
CA PRO A 267 -29.59 -2.92 19.26
C PRO A 267 -30.94 -3.54 18.93
N LYS A 268 -31.10 -3.94 17.66
CA LYS A 268 -32.30 -4.67 17.25
C LYS A 268 -32.39 -5.91 18.15
N PRO A 269 -33.45 -6.08 18.96
CA PRO A 269 -33.53 -7.25 19.80
C PRO A 269 -33.40 -8.46 18.88
N LEU A 270 -32.44 -9.33 19.19
CA LEU A 270 -32.38 -10.63 18.55
C LEU A 270 -33.76 -11.21 18.73
N MET A 271 -34.52 -11.39 17.66
CA MET A 271 -35.75 -12.13 17.70
C MET A 271 -35.33 -13.52 18.20
N THR A 272 -35.52 -13.75 19.51
CA THR A 272 -35.59 -15.08 20.06
C THR A 272 -36.83 -15.65 19.41
N GLY A 273 -36.62 -16.35 18.28
CA GLY A 273 -37.71 -17.07 17.62
C GLY A 273 -38.36 -17.96 18.65
N ALA A 274 -39.55 -17.56 19.07
CA ALA A 274 -40.48 -18.50 19.68
C ALA A 274 -40.59 -19.64 18.66
N VAL A 275 -40.13 -20.81 19.07
CA VAL A 275 -40.33 -22.04 18.32
C VAL A 275 -41.85 -22.31 18.42
N ASP A 276 -42.60 -21.73 17.47
CA ASP A 276 -43.99 -22.11 17.26
C ASP A 276 -43.99 -23.57 16.82
N LYS A 277 -44.65 -24.38 17.63
CA LYS A 277 -44.94 -25.78 17.31
C LYS A 277 -45.59 -25.87 15.92
N PRO A 278 -45.24 -26.85 15.10
CA PRO A 278 -45.84 -27.03 13.79
C PRO A 278 -47.33 -27.31 13.92
N GLN A 279 -48.18 -26.39 13.48
CA GLN A 279 -49.54 -26.66 13.14
C GLN A 279 -49.57 -27.33 11.77
N ASP A 280 -49.96 -28.60 11.82
CA ASP A 280 -50.31 -29.45 10.69
C ASP A 280 -51.43 -28.79 9.87
N LYS A 281 -51.16 -28.33 8.66
CA LYS A 281 -52.17 -28.10 7.62
C LYS A 281 -51.58 -28.53 6.28
N SER A 282 -52.10 -29.68 5.88
CA SER A 282 -52.04 -30.21 4.52
C SER A 282 -52.50 -29.20 3.46
N ALA A 283 -51.89 -29.28 2.35
CA ALA A 283 -52.35 -29.12 0.98
C ALA A 283 -51.74 -27.99 0.13
N SER A 284 -51.22 -28.49 -0.93
CA SER A 284 -51.16 -28.02 -2.33
C SER A 284 -50.11 -27.03 -2.77
N SER A 285 -49.24 -27.63 -3.54
CA SER A 285 -48.81 -27.34 -4.94
C SER A 285 -48.25 -25.94 -5.27
N ASP A 286 -47.07 -26.10 -5.82
CA ASP A 286 -46.52 -25.48 -7.02
C ASP A 286 -45.70 -24.22 -6.92
N GLU A 287 -44.50 -24.45 -7.32
CA GLU A 287 -43.67 -23.75 -8.34
C GLU A 287 -42.73 -22.64 -7.91
N ALA A 288 -41.52 -22.87 -8.36
CA ALA A 288 -40.47 -21.98 -8.82
C ALA A 288 -39.37 -21.52 -7.82
N ALA A 289 -38.31 -22.22 -7.87
CA ALA A 289 -37.03 -21.91 -8.56
C ALA A 289 -35.96 -21.16 -7.76
N SER A 290 -34.85 -21.85 -7.74
CA SER A 290 -33.45 -21.34 -7.77
C SER A 290 -32.99 -20.45 -6.60
N GLY A 291 -32.12 -20.91 -5.76
CA GLY A 291 -30.80 -21.43 -5.98
C GLY A 291 -29.85 -20.61 -5.16
N TRP A 292 -29.25 -21.19 -4.19
CA TRP A 292 -27.91 -20.85 -3.63
C TRP A 292 -27.66 -21.80 -2.47
N THR A 293 -27.25 -23.02 -2.80
CA THR A 293 -26.77 -23.96 -1.79
C THR A 293 -25.26 -24.04 -1.86
N THR A 294 -24.56 -23.39 -0.95
CA THR A 294 -23.17 -23.71 -0.66
C THR A 294 -23.13 -24.86 0.35
N LYS A 295 -22.87 -26.06 -0.13
CA LYS A 295 -22.56 -27.23 0.71
C LYS A 295 -21.17 -27.07 1.29
N VAL A 296 -21.06 -26.85 2.59
CA VAL A 296 -19.84 -27.09 3.35
C VAL A 296 -19.82 -28.56 3.74
N ALA A 297 -18.92 -29.32 3.12
CA ALA A 297 -18.66 -30.70 3.48
C ALA A 297 -17.76 -30.74 4.73
N VAL A 298 -18.31 -31.14 5.85
CA VAL A 298 -17.55 -31.53 7.04
C VAL A 298 -17.12 -32.99 6.88
N GLY A 299 -15.81 -33.19 6.57
CA GLY A 299 -15.20 -34.52 6.56
C GLY A 299 -14.95 -35.02 7.98
N LYS A 300 -15.67 -36.05 8.41
CA LYS A 300 -15.32 -36.86 9.57
C LYS A 300 -14.10 -37.73 9.24
N ALA A 301 -12.99 -37.51 9.95
CA ALA A 301 -11.92 -38.50 10.02
C ALA A 301 -12.25 -39.51 11.11
N ALA A 302 -12.30 -40.76 10.72
CA ALA A 302 -12.36 -41.92 11.64
C ALA A 302 -11.06 -42.72 11.47
N ARG A 303 -10.47 -43.03 12.63
CA ARG A 303 -9.40 -43.99 12.94
C ARG A 303 -7.96 -43.62 12.56
#